data_105ff01153e3b1ea6a00cff55927f531
#
_entry.id   105ff01153e3b1ea6a00cff55927f531
#
_cell.length_a   1.000
_cell.length_b   1.000
_cell.length_c   1.000
_cell.angle_alpha   90.00
_cell.angle_beta   90.00
_cell.angle_gamma   90.00
#
_symmetry.space_group_name_H-M   'P 1'
#
loop_
_entity.id
_entity.type
_entity.pdbx_description
1 polymer ?
#
loop_
_entity_poly.entity_id
_entity_poly.type
_entity_poly.pdbx_seq_one_letter_code
_entity_poly.pdbx_strand_id
1 'polypeptide(L)'
;MQVLHEILPHTSDIVVSLGLPLNYQNGLYNAACLAVNGRIAGFAAKRFLAGQGIHYEPRWFKAWPENVRGEIKTPSGNHPVGDLLFDIGGVRIGFEICEDAWVPCRPGSKQVSHGVDVILNPSASHFAFGKFEVRKRFVLEGSRAFGVSYVFANMLGNEAGRAIYDGETLIASDGKLLAVGPRFSFRDFRMSSALVDLDRTRLSQVSLSTLEQDIENAPHYRVAADFPWPDLEPQKQQAIQPGWENSPHIKEEEFARAEALALFDYMRKSRSRGYVVSLSGGADSSAISCLIYLMTRFGTDE
;
A
#
# COMPACT_ATOMS: atom_id res chain seq x y z
N MET A 1 -14.05 10.42 9.91
CA MET A 1 -13.81 11.84 9.61
C MET A 1 -13.15 12.59 10.77
N GLN A 2 -13.60 12.43 12.02
CA GLN A 2 -12.98 13.10 13.18
C GLN A 2 -11.47 12.82 13.27
N VAL A 3 -11.06 11.54 13.30
CA VAL A 3 -9.64 11.14 13.36
C VAL A 3 -8.82 11.71 12.18
N LEU A 4 -9.41 11.75 10.97
CA LEU A 4 -8.73 12.35 9.83
C LEU A 4 -8.40 13.83 10.11
N HIS A 5 -9.33 14.60 10.66
CA HIS A 5 -9.09 16.00 10.99
C HIS A 5 -8.07 16.20 12.12
N GLU A 6 -7.96 15.23 13.04
CA GLU A 6 -6.93 15.24 14.08
C GLU A 6 -5.53 14.96 13.50
N ILE A 7 -5.44 14.19 12.41
CA ILE A 7 -4.17 13.85 11.74
C ILE A 7 -3.69 14.98 10.81
N LEU A 8 -4.61 15.68 10.13
CA LEU A 8 -4.26 16.68 9.11
C LEU A 8 -3.20 17.71 9.56
N PRO A 9 -3.25 18.30 10.77
CA PRO A 9 -2.23 19.26 11.21
C PRO A 9 -0.81 18.67 11.26
N HIS A 10 -0.68 17.36 11.35
CA HIS A 10 0.61 16.65 11.36
C HIS A 10 1.13 16.32 9.96
N THR A 11 0.42 16.74 8.90
CA THR A 11 0.81 16.53 7.50
C THR A 11 1.27 17.81 6.81
N SER A 12 1.83 18.78 7.58
CA SER A 12 2.46 19.97 7.03
C SER A 12 3.71 19.59 6.23
N ASP A 13 3.95 20.30 5.12
CA ASP A 13 5.11 20.14 4.23
C ASP A 13 5.29 18.71 3.64
N ILE A 14 4.19 17.94 3.57
CA ILE A 14 4.17 16.60 3.02
C ILE A 14 2.87 16.32 2.27
N VAL A 15 2.94 15.40 1.30
CA VAL A 15 1.77 14.81 0.64
C VAL A 15 1.58 13.39 1.19
N VAL A 16 0.41 13.11 1.77
CA VAL A 16 0.14 11.85 2.48
C VAL A 16 -1.11 11.17 1.96
N SER A 17 -1.03 9.87 1.73
CA SER A 17 -2.19 9.01 1.48
C SER A 17 -2.65 8.35 2.77
N LEU A 18 -3.92 8.54 3.13
CA LEU A 18 -4.53 8.01 4.36
C LEU A 18 -5.75 7.15 4.00
N GLY A 19 -5.68 5.84 4.28
CA GLY A 19 -6.79 4.92 4.07
C GLY A 19 -7.91 5.10 5.09
N LEU A 20 -9.18 5.11 4.63
CA LEU A 20 -10.33 5.20 5.52
C LEU A 20 -11.62 4.65 4.89
N PRO A 21 -12.57 4.16 5.72
CA PRO A 21 -13.93 3.92 5.26
C PRO A 21 -14.64 5.26 5.05
N LEU A 22 -15.31 5.40 3.91
CA LEU A 22 -16.01 6.62 3.52
C LEU A 22 -17.51 6.34 3.30
N ASN A 23 -18.37 7.00 4.05
CA ASN A 23 -19.81 6.92 3.82
C ASN A 23 -20.23 8.00 2.80
N TYR A 24 -20.80 7.57 1.68
CA TYR A 24 -21.26 8.44 0.61
C TYR A 24 -22.55 7.92 0.02
N GLN A 25 -23.60 8.76 -0.07
CA GLN A 25 -24.93 8.41 -0.66
C GLN A 25 -25.45 7.03 -0.23
N ASN A 26 -25.52 6.76 1.07
CA ASN A 26 -25.97 5.50 1.66
C ASN A 26 -25.13 4.25 1.29
N GLY A 27 -23.89 4.46 0.82
CA GLY A 27 -22.90 3.42 0.59
C GLY A 27 -21.66 3.62 1.44
N LEU A 28 -21.07 2.52 1.90
CA LEU A 28 -19.74 2.56 2.52
C LEU A 28 -18.72 2.17 1.46
N TYR A 29 -17.67 2.96 1.31
CA TYR A 29 -16.61 2.77 0.32
C TYR A 29 -15.26 2.69 1.01
N ASN A 30 -14.38 1.84 0.51
CA ASN A 30 -12.98 1.84 0.87
C ASN A 30 -12.29 2.93 0.05
N ALA A 31 -11.65 3.88 0.71
CA ALA A 31 -11.08 5.06 0.05
C ALA A 31 -9.71 5.44 0.63
N ALA A 32 -8.94 6.15 -0.16
CA ALA A 32 -7.71 6.81 0.23
C ALA A 32 -7.90 8.33 0.14
N CYS A 33 -7.75 9.03 1.26
CA CYS A 33 -7.65 10.49 1.28
C CYS A 33 -6.24 10.89 0.85
N LEU A 34 -6.11 11.76 -0.13
CA LEU A 34 -4.85 12.47 -0.36
C LEU A 34 -4.89 13.79 0.41
N ALA A 35 -4.02 13.88 1.41
CA ALA A 35 -3.78 15.11 2.16
C ALA A 35 -2.53 15.81 1.63
N VAL A 36 -2.62 17.11 1.43
CA VAL A 36 -1.56 17.96 0.90
C VAL A 36 -1.35 19.14 1.84
N ASN A 37 -0.18 19.23 2.44
CA ASN A 37 0.17 20.33 3.32
C ASN A 37 -0.93 20.64 4.35
N GLY A 38 -1.38 19.65 5.10
CA GLY A 38 -2.38 19.79 6.15
C GLY A 38 -3.84 19.91 5.66
N ARG A 39 -4.11 19.77 4.35
CA ARG A 39 -5.45 19.95 3.77
C ARG A 39 -5.87 18.74 2.95
N ILE A 40 -7.15 18.43 2.94
CA ILE A 40 -7.72 17.37 2.10
C ILE A 40 -7.75 17.87 0.65
N ALA A 41 -7.06 17.18 -0.26
CA ALA A 41 -7.21 17.37 -1.69
C ALA A 41 -8.45 16.63 -2.23
N GLY A 42 -8.67 15.37 -1.78
CA GLY A 42 -9.82 14.58 -2.18
C GLY A 42 -9.71 13.12 -1.72
N PHE A 43 -10.66 12.30 -2.16
CA PHE A 43 -10.77 10.90 -1.78
C PHE A 43 -10.82 10.01 -3.03
N ALA A 44 -9.76 9.26 -3.30
CA ALA A 44 -9.77 8.19 -4.29
C ALA A 44 -10.53 6.99 -3.74
N ALA A 45 -11.53 6.49 -4.46
CA ALA A 45 -12.36 5.39 -4.02
C ALA A 45 -12.01 4.08 -4.75
N LYS A 46 -11.91 2.99 -4.00
CA LYS A 46 -11.53 1.67 -4.49
C LYS A 46 -12.56 1.13 -5.50
N ARG A 47 -12.07 0.62 -6.62
CA ARG A 47 -12.90 0.14 -7.73
C ARG A 47 -13.19 -1.35 -7.67
N PHE A 48 -12.23 -2.17 -7.27
CA PHE A 48 -12.37 -3.62 -7.20
C PHE A 48 -12.22 -4.10 -5.77
N LEU A 49 -13.21 -4.86 -5.29
CA LEU A 49 -13.24 -5.35 -3.92
C LEU A 49 -12.71 -6.78 -3.83
N ALA A 50 -11.89 -7.05 -2.81
CA ALA A 50 -11.38 -8.37 -2.54
C ALA A 50 -12.48 -9.26 -1.93
N GLY A 51 -12.94 -10.24 -2.69
CA GLY A 51 -14.04 -11.12 -2.29
C GLY A 51 -13.69 -12.61 -2.29
N GLN A 52 -12.41 -12.97 -2.53
CA GLN A 52 -11.97 -14.36 -2.62
C GLN A 52 -11.10 -14.77 -1.42
N GLY A 53 -11.08 -16.08 -1.14
CA GLY A 53 -10.29 -16.65 -0.06
C GLY A 53 -10.72 -16.14 1.32
N ILE A 54 -9.79 -15.56 2.07
CA ILE A 54 -10.09 -14.98 3.40
C ILE A 54 -10.74 -13.60 3.33
N HIS A 55 -10.77 -12.98 2.15
CA HIS A 55 -11.32 -11.65 1.95
C HIS A 55 -12.82 -11.68 1.71
N TYR A 56 -13.54 -10.76 2.34
CA TYR A 56 -14.97 -10.60 2.19
C TYR A 56 -15.37 -9.11 2.19
N GLU A 57 -14.54 -8.31 1.56
CA GLU A 57 -14.71 -6.86 1.48
C GLU A 57 -16.08 -6.43 0.92
N PRO A 58 -16.69 -7.14 -0.09
CA PRO A 58 -18.03 -6.83 -0.59
C PRO A 58 -19.15 -6.93 0.45
N ARG A 59 -18.91 -7.56 1.61
CA ARG A 59 -19.87 -7.59 2.72
C ARG A 59 -20.05 -6.22 3.37
N TRP A 60 -18.99 -5.39 3.36
CA TRP A 60 -18.95 -4.12 4.06
C TRP A 60 -18.93 -2.93 3.13
N PHE A 61 -18.27 -3.06 1.98
CA PHE A 61 -18.02 -1.98 1.05
C PHE A 61 -18.70 -2.19 -0.28
N LYS A 62 -18.96 -1.07 -0.96
CA LYS A 62 -19.40 -1.04 -2.36
C LYS A 62 -18.21 -0.65 -3.23
N ALA A 63 -18.12 -1.26 -4.42
CA ALA A 63 -17.16 -0.86 -5.44
C ALA A 63 -17.56 0.51 -6.00
N TRP A 64 -16.57 1.38 -6.19
CA TRP A 64 -16.83 2.67 -6.84
C TRP A 64 -16.92 2.48 -8.36
N PRO A 65 -17.92 3.10 -9.03
CA PRO A 65 -18.05 2.99 -10.48
C PRO A 65 -16.90 3.71 -11.20
N GLU A 66 -16.55 3.18 -12.36
CA GLU A 66 -15.58 3.81 -13.25
C GLU A 66 -16.09 5.15 -13.77
N ASN A 67 -15.18 6.11 -13.95
CA ASN A 67 -15.46 7.43 -14.50
C ASN A 67 -16.49 8.25 -13.71
N VAL A 68 -16.73 7.89 -12.46
CA VAL A 68 -17.65 8.62 -11.61
C VAL A 68 -16.88 9.49 -10.62
N ARG A 69 -17.23 10.76 -10.59
CA ARG A 69 -16.78 11.73 -9.61
C ARG A 69 -17.98 12.27 -8.84
N GLY A 70 -17.85 12.36 -7.54
CA GLY A 70 -18.80 12.97 -6.64
C GLY A 70 -18.15 14.07 -5.80
N GLU A 71 -18.92 14.62 -4.88
CA GLU A 71 -18.46 15.58 -3.90
C GLU A 71 -18.97 15.19 -2.52
N ILE A 72 -18.10 15.22 -1.52
CA ILE A 72 -18.43 14.91 -0.14
C ILE A 72 -18.20 16.12 0.76
N LYS A 73 -19.17 16.40 1.62
CA LYS A 73 -19.07 17.44 2.63
C LYS A 73 -18.35 16.92 3.87
N THR A 74 -17.32 17.63 4.29
CA THR A 74 -16.59 17.38 5.53
C THR A 74 -16.62 18.65 6.41
N PRO A 75 -16.16 18.59 7.67
CA PRO A 75 -16.01 19.79 8.50
C PRO A 75 -15.09 20.86 7.89
N SER A 76 -14.12 20.47 7.05
CA SER A 76 -13.19 21.39 6.39
C SER A 76 -13.69 21.92 5.03
N GLY A 77 -14.88 21.52 4.58
CA GLY A 77 -15.47 21.95 3.32
C GLY A 77 -15.92 20.80 2.43
N ASN A 78 -16.17 21.10 1.17
CA ASN A 78 -16.52 20.11 0.14
C ASN A 78 -15.27 19.62 -0.55
N HIS A 79 -15.18 18.29 -0.76
CA HIS A 79 -14.02 17.65 -1.38
C HIS A 79 -14.47 16.66 -2.45
N PRO A 80 -13.71 16.51 -3.54
CA PRO A 80 -14.00 15.53 -4.56
C PRO A 80 -13.79 14.10 -4.02
N VAL A 81 -14.64 13.18 -4.48
CA VAL A 81 -14.55 11.74 -4.18
C VAL A 81 -14.78 10.93 -5.44
N GLY A 82 -14.05 9.84 -5.59
CA GLY A 82 -14.32 8.88 -6.64
C GLY A 82 -13.10 8.39 -7.42
N ASP A 83 -13.30 8.20 -8.72
CA ASP A 83 -12.23 7.83 -9.66
C ASP A 83 -11.47 9.11 -10.03
N LEU A 84 -10.38 9.39 -9.31
CA LEU A 84 -9.69 10.67 -9.33
C LEU A 84 -8.20 10.51 -9.66
N LEU A 85 -7.66 11.49 -10.39
CA LEU A 85 -6.25 11.76 -10.56
C LEU A 85 -5.90 13.08 -9.89
N PHE A 86 -4.85 13.12 -9.09
CA PHE A 86 -4.41 14.30 -8.37
C PHE A 86 -3.20 14.93 -9.04
N ASP A 87 -3.29 16.22 -9.36
CA ASP A 87 -2.18 17.03 -9.88
C ASP A 87 -1.68 17.93 -8.74
N ILE A 88 -0.62 17.50 -8.10
CA ILE A 88 -0.09 18.14 -6.89
C ILE A 88 1.22 18.82 -7.23
N GLY A 89 1.18 20.13 -7.38
CA GLY A 89 2.38 20.91 -7.75
C GLY A 89 3.05 20.40 -9.04
N GLY A 90 2.26 19.95 -10.04
CA GLY A 90 2.76 19.40 -11.30
C GLY A 90 3.16 17.92 -11.28
N VAL A 91 2.99 17.22 -10.14
CA VAL A 91 3.14 15.76 -10.02
C VAL A 91 1.78 15.09 -10.02
N ARG A 92 1.53 14.20 -10.98
CA ARG A 92 0.24 13.53 -11.14
C ARG A 92 0.25 12.19 -10.41
N ILE A 93 -0.61 12.08 -9.40
CA ILE A 93 -0.71 10.95 -8.49
C ILE A 93 -2.02 10.22 -8.71
N GLY A 94 -1.94 8.92 -8.96
CA GLY A 94 -3.08 8.01 -9.08
C GLY A 94 -3.08 6.93 -8.01
N PHE A 95 -4.15 6.13 -7.96
CA PHE A 95 -4.32 5.09 -6.96
C PHE A 95 -4.69 3.75 -7.59
N GLU A 96 -4.13 2.68 -7.07
CA GLU A 96 -4.60 1.30 -7.17
C GLU A 96 -4.69 0.73 -5.76
N ILE A 97 -5.88 0.72 -5.18
CA ILE A 97 -6.05 0.30 -3.78
C ILE A 97 -6.16 -1.22 -3.70
N CYS A 98 -5.11 -1.88 -3.23
CA CYS A 98 -5.04 -3.33 -2.97
C CYS A 98 -5.52 -4.17 -4.17
N GLU A 99 -6.77 -4.69 -4.16
CA GLU A 99 -7.34 -5.56 -5.21
C GLU A 99 -7.31 -4.91 -6.60
N ASP A 100 -7.31 -3.58 -6.69
CA ASP A 100 -7.21 -2.86 -7.96
C ASP A 100 -5.98 -3.26 -8.78
N ALA A 101 -4.90 -3.69 -8.12
CA ALA A 101 -3.68 -4.15 -8.77
C ALA A 101 -3.70 -5.64 -9.19
N TRP A 102 -4.70 -6.42 -8.74
CA TRP A 102 -4.79 -7.86 -9.00
C TRP A 102 -5.70 -8.22 -10.16
N VAL A 103 -6.48 -7.27 -10.66
CA VAL A 103 -7.44 -7.49 -11.75
C VAL A 103 -6.79 -7.31 -13.13
N PRO A 104 -7.30 -7.96 -14.19
CA PRO A 104 -6.77 -7.80 -15.55
C PRO A 104 -6.85 -6.36 -16.07
N CYS A 105 -7.98 -5.67 -15.82
CA CYS A 105 -8.19 -4.28 -16.21
C CYS A 105 -7.88 -3.35 -15.02
N ARG A 106 -6.61 -3.18 -14.72
CA ARG A 106 -6.14 -2.36 -13.61
C ARG A 106 -6.48 -0.87 -13.85
N PRO A 107 -6.92 -0.12 -12.81
CA PRO A 107 -7.13 1.33 -12.93
C PRO A 107 -5.92 2.10 -13.46
N GLY A 108 -4.69 1.67 -13.10
CA GLY A 108 -3.45 2.27 -13.56
C GLY A 108 -3.32 2.31 -15.09
N SER A 109 -3.84 1.29 -15.79
CA SER A 109 -3.80 1.27 -17.26
C SER A 109 -4.56 2.44 -17.91
N LYS A 110 -5.64 2.90 -17.25
CA LYS A 110 -6.40 4.06 -17.68
C LYS A 110 -5.76 5.37 -17.18
N GLN A 111 -5.29 5.38 -15.95
CA GLN A 111 -4.66 6.57 -15.37
C GLN A 111 -3.42 7.02 -16.17
N VAL A 112 -2.72 6.07 -16.81
CA VAL A 112 -1.57 6.42 -17.67
C VAL A 112 -2.00 7.18 -18.93
N SER A 113 -3.18 6.92 -19.50
CA SER A 113 -3.71 7.70 -20.62
C SER A 113 -4.01 9.16 -20.25
N HIS A 114 -4.19 9.43 -18.95
CA HIS A 114 -4.32 10.78 -18.40
C HIS A 114 -3.00 11.33 -17.87
N GLY A 115 -1.89 10.62 -18.08
CA GLY A 115 -0.52 11.05 -17.82
C GLY A 115 -0.13 10.98 -16.34
N VAL A 116 -0.56 9.95 -15.58
CA VAL A 116 -0.12 9.74 -14.20
C VAL A 116 1.40 9.58 -14.11
N ASP A 117 2.04 10.18 -13.11
CA ASP A 117 3.48 10.06 -12.85
C ASP A 117 3.76 9.01 -11.75
N VAL A 118 2.90 8.96 -10.74
CA VAL A 118 3.06 8.10 -9.57
C VAL A 118 1.77 7.36 -9.27
N ILE A 119 1.83 6.05 -9.10
CA ILE A 119 0.71 5.24 -8.60
C ILE A 119 1.00 4.83 -7.16
N LEU A 120 0.09 5.16 -6.25
CA LEU A 120 0.10 4.73 -4.85
C LEU A 120 -0.79 3.50 -4.68
N ASN A 121 -0.24 2.44 -4.09
CA ASN A 121 -0.98 1.22 -3.80
C ASN A 121 -0.97 0.91 -2.30
N PRO A 122 -1.85 1.53 -1.51
CA PRO A 122 -2.08 1.13 -0.13
C PRO A 122 -2.82 -0.21 -0.10
N SER A 123 -2.28 -1.18 0.64
CA SER A 123 -2.76 -2.55 0.64
C SER A 123 -2.87 -3.15 2.04
N ALA A 124 -3.82 -4.08 2.20
CA ALA A 124 -3.88 -5.06 3.26
C ALA A 124 -3.92 -6.46 2.62
N SER A 125 -2.81 -6.84 2.02
CA SER A 125 -2.64 -8.12 1.35
C SER A 125 -2.02 -9.12 2.32
N HIS A 126 -2.81 -10.14 2.74
CA HIS A 126 -2.36 -11.14 3.72
C HIS A 126 -1.14 -11.91 3.23
N PHE A 127 -0.35 -12.39 4.17
CA PHE A 127 0.77 -13.27 3.90
C PHE A 127 0.28 -14.63 3.34
N ALA A 128 0.99 -15.13 2.35
CA ALA A 128 0.99 -16.51 1.91
C ALA A 128 2.36 -16.82 1.27
N PHE A 129 2.77 -18.08 1.30
CA PHE A 129 4.04 -18.50 0.70
C PHE A 129 4.15 -18.10 -0.77
N GLY A 130 5.25 -17.49 -1.15
CA GLY A 130 5.50 -17.00 -2.51
C GLY A 130 4.70 -15.77 -2.95
N LYS A 131 3.81 -15.24 -2.11
CA LYS A 131 2.96 -14.08 -2.47
C LYS A 131 3.77 -12.79 -2.59
N PHE A 132 4.88 -12.67 -1.88
CA PHE A 132 5.84 -11.59 -2.04
C PHE A 132 6.32 -11.47 -3.50
N GLU A 133 6.72 -12.57 -4.12
CA GLU A 133 7.17 -12.57 -5.51
C GLU A 133 6.05 -12.19 -6.50
N VAL A 134 4.80 -12.54 -6.19
CA VAL A 134 3.66 -12.11 -7.02
C VAL A 134 3.46 -10.60 -6.92
N ARG A 135 3.49 -10.04 -5.70
CA ARG A 135 3.38 -8.59 -5.46
C ARG A 135 4.51 -7.82 -6.14
N LYS A 136 5.74 -8.28 -5.99
CA LYS A 136 6.92 -7.71 -6.64
C LYS A 136 6.77 -7.69 -8.17
N ARG A 137 6.24 -8.76 -8.76
CA ARG A 137 6.02 -8.83 -10.23
C ARG A 137 5.02 -7.79 -10.70
N PHE A 138 3.86 -7.66 -10.07
CA PHE A 138 2.89 -6.68 -10.53
C PHE A 138 3.31 -5.23 -10.25
N VAL A 139 4.11 -4.97 -9.21
CA VAL A 139 4.70 -3.65 -8.94
C VAL A 139 5.73 -3.30 -10.01
N LEU A 140 6.65 -4.22 -10.31
CA LEU A 140 7.65 -4.03 -11.36
C LEU A 140 7.01 -3.85 -12.74
N GLU A 141 6.08 -4.74 -13.09
CA GLU A 141 5.40 -4.67 -14.38
C GLU A 141 4.49 -3.45 -14.49
N GLY A 142 3.80 -3.07 -13.41
CA GLY A 142 3.03 -1.83 -13.37
C GLY A 142 3.91 -0.61 -13.60
N SER A 143 5.08 -0.53 -12.95
CA SER A 143 6.00 0.59 -13.16
C SER A 143 6.55 0.64 -14.58
N ARG A 144 6.86 -0.52 -15.18
CA ARG A 144 7.38 -0.63 -16.55
C ARG A 144 6.30 -0.37 -17.61
N ALA A 145 5.18 -1.10 -17.51
CA ALA A 145 4.14 -1.07 -18.56
C ALA A 145 3.38 0.25 -18.59
N PHE A 146 3.21 0.91 -17.45
CA PHE A 146 2.55 2.21 -17.34
C PHE A 146 3.54 3.38 -17.46
N GLY A 147 4.85 3.13 -17.41
CA GLY A 147 5.88 4.17 -17.42
C GLY A 147 5.76 5.10 -16.20
N VAL A 148 5.51 4.54 -15.03
CA VAL A 148 5.25 5.30 -13.79
C VAL A 148 6.20 4.90 -12.68
N SER A 149 6.27 5.73 -11.65
CA SER A 149 6.77 5.29 -10.35
C SER A 149 5.63 4.63 -9.58
N TYR A 150 5.88 3.43 -9.07
CA TYR A 150 4.89 2.62 -8.39
C TYR A 150 5.28 2.41 -6.93
N VAL A 151 4.41 2.83 -6.02
CA VAL A 151 4.64 2.77 -4.57
C VAL A 151 3.62 1.84 -3.94
N PHE A 152 4.07 0.69 -3.47
CA PHE A 152 3.26 -0.31 -2.77
C PHE A 152 3.59 -0.30 -1.29
N ALA A 153 2.58 -0.21 -0.44
CA ALA A 153 2.72 -0.28 1.01
C ALA A 153 1.69 -1.26 1.59
N ASN A 154 2.17 -2.30 2.27
CA ASN A 154 1.32 -3.33 2.85
C ASN A 154 1.13 -3.13 4.35
N MET A 155 -0.02 -3.56 4.85
CA MET A 155 -0.31 -3.65 6.28
C MET A 155 0.71 -4.56 6.98
N LEU A 156 1.06 -4.24 8.23
CA LEU A 156 1.94 -5.02 9.08
C LEU A 156 1.18 -5.53 10.30
N GLY A 157 1.43 -6.78 10.70
CA GLY A 157 0.89 -7.40 11.88
C GLY A 157 -0.17 -8.45 11.61
N ASN A 158 -1.05 -8.74 12.58
CA ASN A 158 -2.13 -9.70 12.40
C ASN A 158 -3.53 -9.08 12.51
N GLU A 159 -4.49 -9.75 11.94
CA GLU A 159 -5.91 -9.45 12.11
C GLU A 159 -6.57 -10.50 12.99
N ALA A 160 -6.66 -10.20 14.31
CA ALA A 160 -7.41 -10.99 15.29
C ALA A 160 -7.16 -12.52 15.23
N GLY A 161 -5.93 -12.96 14.99
CA GLY A 161 -5.57 -14.37 14.84
C GLY A 161 -6.06 -15.02 13.55
N ARG A 162 -6.57 -14.23 12.58
CA ARG A 162 -7.15 -14.74 11.35
C ARG A 162 -6.21 -14.65 10.16
N ALA A 163 -5.48 -13.55 10.03
CA ALA A 163 -4.57 -13.29 8.93
C ALA A 163 -3.31 -12.59 9.42
N ILE A 164 -2.21 -12.90 8.81
CA ILE A 164 -0.90 -12.26 9.04
C ILE A 164 -0.64 -11.36 7.84
N TYR A 165 -0.14 -10.16 8.09
CA TYR A 165 0.28 -9.19 7.09
C TYR A 165 1.77 -8.92 7.29
N ASP A 166 2.55 -9.14 6.27
CA ASP A 166 4.01 -9.13 6.34
C ASP A 166 4.66 -7.74 6.29
N GLY A 167 3.87 -6.70 5.99
CA GLY A 167 4.32 -5.31 6.11
C GLY A 167 5.30 -4.86 5.04
N GLU A 168 5.43 -5.59 3.93
CA GLU A 168 6.36 -5.21 2.88
C GLU A 168 6.02 -3.85 2.26
N THR A 169 7.05 -3.14 1.83
CA THR A 169 6.93 -1.97 0.98
C THR A 169 7.81 -2.13 -0.26
N LEU A 170 7.32 -1.69 -1.41
CA LEU A 170 8.04 -1.73 -2.66
C LEU A 170 7.93 -0.38 -3.36
N ILE A 171 9.06 0.20 -3.75
CA ILE A 171 9.10 1.39 -4.58
C ILE A 171 9.83 1.01 -5.86
N ALA A 172 9.14 1.15 -7.00
CA ALA A 172 9.69 0.84 -8.31
C ALA A 172 9.49 1.98 -9.28
N SER A 173 10.40 2.13 -10.21
CA SER A 173 10.32 3.07 -11.32
C SER A 173 10.98 2.45 -12.55
N ASP A 174 10.37 2.62 -13.73
CA ASP A 174 10.88 2.11 -15.00
C ASP A 174 11.23 0.58 -14.94
N GLY A 175 10.37 -0.22 -14.28
CA GLY A 175 10.55 -1.65 -14.12
C GLY A 175 11.68 -2.07 -13.16
N LYS A 176 12.24 -1.15 -12.37
CA LYS A 176 13.33 -1.41 -11.44
C LYS A 176 12.91 -1.10 -10.01
N LEU A 177 13.29 -1.97 -9.07
CA LEU A 177 13.13 -1.68 -7.64
C LEU A 177 14.13 -0.62 -7.21
N LEU A 178 13.62 0.44 -6.59
CA LEU A 178 14.39 1.49 -5.93
C LEU A 178 14.54 1.21 -4.43
N ALA A 179 13.47 0.70 -3.79
CA ALA A 179 13.50 0.29 -2.40
C ALA A 179 12.60 -0.92 -2.15
N VAL A 180 13.01 -1.74 -1.18
CA VAL A 180 12.24 -2.86 -0.62
C VAL A 180 12.28 -2.71 0.90
N GLY A 181 11.13 -2.69 1.54
CA GLY A 181 11.03 -2.66 3.00
C GLY A 181 11.13 -4.05 3.61
N PRO A 182 11.56 -4.13 4.88
CA PRO A 182 11.62 -5.39 5.59
C PRO A 182 10.23 -5.98 5.82
N ARG A 183 10.13 -7.30 5.73
CA ARG A 183 8.92 -8.06 6.07
C ARG A 183 8.97 -8.59 7.49
N PHE A 184 7.80 -8.84 8.07
CA PHE A 184 7.62 -9.46 9.39
C PHE A 184 8.27 -8.69 10.54
N SER A 185 8.27 -7.36 10.49
CA SER A 185 8.79 -6.53 11.57
C SER A 185 7.91 -6.60 12.83
N PHE A 186 8.56 -6.56 13.99
CA PHE A 186 7.92 -6.51 15.31
C PHE A 186 7.64 -5.07 15.79
N ARG A 187 8.00 -4.07 14.99
CA ARG A 187 7.74 -2.66 15.29
C ARG A 187 6.33 -2.26 14.86
N ASP A 188 5.82 -1.17 15.44
CA ASP A 188 4.49 -0.64 15.11
C ASP A 188 4.39 -0.16 13.66
N PHE A 189 5.50 0.31 13.09
CA PHE A 189 5.60 0.72 11.69
C PHE A 189 7.02 0.56 11.16
N ARG A 190 7.12 0.48 9.84
CA ARG A 190 8.39 0.56 9.10
C ARG A 190 8.25 1.60 7.99
N MET A 191 9.32 2.30 7.73
CA MET A 191 9.41 3.27 6.66
C MET A 191 10.48 2.86 5.67
N SER A 192 10.13 2.93 4.39
CA SER A 192 11.07 2.81 3.26
C SER A 192 10.98 4.07 2.42
N SER A 193 12.09 4.51 1.88
CA SER A 193 12.17 5.71 1.06
C SER A 193 13.00 5.48 -0.19
N ALA A 194 12.66 6.20 -1.24
CA ALA A 194 13.44 6.26 -2.47
C ALA A 194 13.30 7.64 -3.11
N LEU A 195 14.33 8.07 -3.79
CA LEU A 195 14.28 9.24 -4.66
C LEU A 195 13.79 8.81 -6.05
N VAL A 196 12.75 9.47 -6.53
CA VAL A 196 12.11 9.18 -7.82
C VAL A 196 12.45 10.29 -8.81
N ASP A 197 12.94 9.89 -9.98
CA ASP A 197 13.16 10.78 -11.12
C ASP A 197 11.90 10.80 -12.01
N LEU A 198 11.12 11.87 -11.90
CA LEU A 198 9.87 12.03 -12.64
C LEU A 198 10.10 12.32 -14.14
N ASP A 199 11.18 12.99 -14.49
CA ASP A 199 11.48 13.28 -15.90
C ASP A 199 11.79 11.97 -16.64
N ARG A 200 12.44 11.05 -15.98
CA ARG A 200 12.67 9.70 -16.50
C ARG A 200 11.36 8.92 -16.69
N THR A 201 10.41 8.98 -15.75
CA THR A 201 9.11 8.31 -15.92
C THR A 201 8.32 8.92 -17.06
N ARG A 202 8.31 10.24 -17.19
CA ARG A 202 7.67 10.97 -18.29
C ARG A 202 8.28 10.63 -19.65
N LEU A 203 9.59 10.54 -19.73
CA LEU A 203 10.30 10.12 -20.95
C LEU A 203 9.93 8.67 -21.32
N SER A 204 9.81 7.78 -20.36
CA SER A 204 9.34 6.40 -20.57
C SER A 204 7.93 6.38 -21.16
N GLN A 205 7.00 7.19 -20.66
CA GLN A 205 5.65 7.31 -21.21
C GLN A 205 5.63 7.82 -22.66
N VAL A 206 6.42 8.86 -22.97
CA VAL A 206 6.55 9.38 -24.33
C VAL A 206 7.07 8.30 -25.29
N SER A 207 7.89 7.39 -24.80
CA SER A 207 8.46 6.29 -25.59
C SER A 207 7.50 5.11 -25.81
N LEU A 208 6.36 5.06 -25.09
CA LEU A 208 5.33 4.05 -25.26
C LEU A 208 4.46 4.35 -26.47
N SER A 209 4.84 3.84 -27.63
CA SER A 209 4.16 4.10 -28.93
C SER A 209 2.69 3.64 -28.98
N THR A 210 2.27 2.78 -28.07
CA THR A 210 0.91 2.24 -27.96
C THR A 210 0.05 2.98 -26.94
N LEU A 211 0.60 4.00 -26.28
CA LEU A 211 -0.14 4.79 -25.31
C LEU A 211 -1.00 5.85 -26.01
N GLU A 212 -2.30 5.64 -26.01
CA GLU A 212 -3.27 6.64 -26.44
C GLU A 212 -3.56 7.59 -25.27
N GLN A 213 -3.34 8.88 -25.49
CA GLN A 213 -3.65 9.90 -24.49
C GLN A 213 -5.12 10.33 -24.61
N ASP A 214 -5.84 10.26 -23.50
CA ASP A 214 -7.20 10.80 -23.39
C ASP A 214 -7.15 12.29 -23.00
N ILE A 215 -6.92 13.13 -23.98
CA ILE A 215 -6.75 14.58 -23.78
C ILE A 215 -8.09 15.25 -23.43
N GLU A 216 -9.20 14.74 -23.94
CA GLU A 216 -10.52 15.35 -23.78
C GLU A 216 -11.07 15.18 -22.36
N ASN A 217 -10.92 13.99 -21.77
CA ASN A 217 -11.51 13.65 -20.49
C ASN A 217 -10.58 13.87 -19.31
N ALA A 218 -9.27 13.97 -19.52
CA ALA A 218 -8.28 14.16 -18.46
C ALA A 218 -8.63 15.28 -17.46
N PRO A 219 -9.14 16.47 -17.87
CA PRO A 219 -9.51 17.54 -16.93
C PRO A 219 -10.65 17.16 -15.98
N HIS A 220 -11.57 16.29 -16.38
CA HIS A 220 -12.74 15.90 -15.58
C HIS A 220 -12.39 15.07 -14.34
N TYR A 221 -11.30 14.30 -14.42
CA TYR A 221 -10.85 13.43 -13.31
C TYR A 221 -9.78 14.09 -12.45
N ARG A 222 -9.21 15.21 -12.90
CA ARG A 222 -8.08 15.87 -12.25
C ARG A 222 -8.52 16.74 -11.09
N VAL A 223 -7.83 16.58 -9.97
CA VAL A 223 -7.93 17.43 -8.78
C VAL A 223 -6.59 18.11 -8.59
N ALA A 224 -6.54 19.43 -8.69
CA ALA A 224 -5.30 20.18 -8.55
C ALA A 224 -5.12 20.73 -7.13
N ALA A 225 -3.90 20.71 -6.64
CA ALA A 225 -3.47 21.42 -5.44
C ALA A 225 -2.00 21.85 -5.57
N ASP A 226 -1.68 22.99 -4.98
CA ASP A 226 -0.31 23.48 -4.97
C ASP A 226 0.53 22.77 -3.92
N PHE A 227 1.75 22.40 -4.29
CA PHE A 227 2.76 21.86 -3.40
C PHE A 227 4.15 22.13 -3.95
N PRO A 228 5.06 22.71 -3.15
CA PRO A 228 6.44 22.97 -3.56
C PRO A 228 7.27 21.69 -3.38
N TRP A 229 7.43 20.91 -4.46
CA TRP A 229 8.32 19.75 -4.41
C TRP A 229 9.76 20.21 -4.26
N PRO A 230 10.59 19.50 -3.44
CA PRO A 230 12.00 19.81 -3.36
C PRO A 230 12.72 19.43 -4.67
N ASP A 231 13.63 20.31 -5.12
CA ASP A 231 14.54 20.00 -6.21
C ASP A 231 15.73 19.22 -5.63
N LEU A 232 15.84 17.93 -5.97
CA LEU A 232 16.83 17.02 -5.43
C LEU A 232 17.66 16.42 -6.57
N GLU A 233 18.97 16.38 -6.37
CA GLU A 233 19.88 15.73 -7.30
C GLU A 233 19.58 14.22 -7.43
N PRO A 234 19.53 13.67 -8.66
CA PRO A 234 19.37 12.24 -8.87
C PRO A 234 20.44 11.43 -8.17
N GLN A 235 20.04 10.38 -7.45
CA GLN A 235 20.94 9.51 -6.71
C GLN A 235 20.85 8.08 -7.21
N LYS A 236 21.99 7.40 -7.29
CA LYS A 236 22.02 5.96 -7.56
C LYS A 236 21.49 5.23 -6.32
N GLN A 237 20.39 4.50 -6.49
CA GLN A 237 19.77 3.72 -5.43
C GLN A 237 19.84 2.23 -5.76
N GLN A 238 19.95 1.43 -4.73
CA GLN A 238 19.90 -0.02 -4.84
C GLN A 238 19.00 -0.57 -3.73
N ALA A 239 18.00 -1.32 -4.11
CA ALA A 239 17.15 -2.02 -3.16
C ALA A 239 17.96 -3.09 -2.42
N ILE A 240 17.97 -3.02 -1.09
CA ILE A 240 18.65 -3.99 -0.23
C ILE A 240 17.59 -4.83 0.45
N GLN A 241 17.70 -6.16 0.30
CA GLN A 241 16.86 -7.12 0.99
C GLN A 241 17.60 -7.72 2.19
N PRO A 242 16.90 -8.06 3.28
CA PRO A 242 17.49 -8.80 4.39
C PRO A 242 18.08 -10.15 3.93
N GLY A 243 19.16 -10.59 4.56
CA GLY A 243 19.87 -11.81 4.14
C GLY A 243 19.00 -13.07 4.12
N TRP A 244 18.04 -13.17 5.05
CA TRP A 244 17.13 -14.32 5.13
C TRP A 244 16.19 -14.45 3.90
N GLU A 245 15.88 -13.35 3.23
CA GLU A 245 15.07 -13.34 1.99
C GLU A 245 15.75 -14.11 0.84
N ASN A 246 17.05 -14.34 0.91
CA ASN A 246 17.84 -15.10 -0.05
C ASN A 246 18.19 -16.50 0.46
N SER A 247 17.58 -16.95 1.56
CA SER A 247 17.83 -18.28 2.13
C SER A 247 17.38 -19.38 1.17
N PRO A 248 18.13 -20.49 1.01
CA PRO A 248 17.65 -21.69 0.34
C PRO A 248 16.46 -22.34 1.05
N HIS A 249 16.22 -21.95 2.32
CA HIS A 249 15.11 -22.40 3.17
C HIS A 249 14.07 -21.27 3.36
N ILE A 250 13.77 -20.55 2.30
CA ILE A 250 12.88 -19.36 2.37
C ILE A 250 11.49 -19.68 2.94
N LYS A 251 10.94 -20.87 2.68
CA LYS A 251 9.63 -21.26 3.21
C LYS A 251 9.64 -21.44 4.73
N GLU A 252 10.69 -22.04 5.25
CA GLU A 252 10.89 -22.23 6.69
C GLU A 252 11.15 -20.90 7.39
N GLU A 253 11.93 -20.02 6.78
CA GLU A 253 12.14 -18.64 7.25
C GLU A 253 10.83 -17.84 7.27
N GLU A 254 10.07 -17.87 6.19
CA GLU A 254 8.77 -17.21 6.11
C GLU A 254 7.79 -17.76 7.14
N PHE A 255 7.72 -19.09 7.28
CA PHE A 255 6.86 -19.73 8.29
C PHE A 255 7.21 -19.28 9.71
N ALA A 256 8.49 -19.40 10.07
CA ALA A 256 8.95 -19.06 11.41
C ALA A 256 8.71 -17.59 11.75
N ARG A 257 8.96 -16.69 10.82
CA ARG A 257 8.76 -15.24 11.01
C ARG A 257 7.30 -14.85 11.02
N ALA A 258 6.48 -15.44 10.16
CA ALA A 258 5.05 -15.19 10.10
C ALA A 258 4.35 -15.61 11.40
N GLU A 259 4.62 -16.84 11.87
CA GLU A 259 4.03 -17.35 13.10
C GLU A 259 4.56 -16.61 14.34
N ALA A 260 5.84 -16.28 14.37
CA ALA A 260 6.41 -15.48 15.45
C ALA A 260 5.78 -14.07 15.51
N LEU A 261 5.58 -13.41 14.37
CA LEU A 261 4.87 -12.13 14.30
C LEU A 261 3.41 -12.27 14.74
N ALA A 262 2.72 -13.33 14.31
CA ALA A 262 1.33 -13.57 14.72
C ALA A 262 1.19 -13.72 16.22
N LEU A 263 2.07 -14.50 16.85
CA LEU A 263 2.11 -14.68 18.33
C LEU A 263 2.39 -13.34 19.03
N PHE A 264 3.42 -12.62 18.58
CA PHE A 264 3.80 -11.33 19.16
C PHE A 264 2.64 -10.32 19.08
N ASP A 265 2.05 -10.16 17.92
CA ASP A 265 1.02 -9.16 17.67
C ASP A 265 -0.30 -9.54 18.38
N TYR A 266 -0.62 -10.84 18.45
CA TYR A 266 -1.76 -11.32 19.25
C TYR A 266 -1.55 -11.04 20.74
N MET A 267 -0.36 -11.33 21.29
CA MET A 267 -0.02 -11.04 22.69
C MET A 267 -0.16 -9.53 22.97
N ARG A 268 0.38 -8.69 22.11
CA ARG A 268 0.33 -7.24 22.24
C ARG A 268 -1.11 -6.70 22.18
N LYS A 269 -1.90 -7.12 21.19
CA LYS A 269 -3.29 -6.68 21.01
C LYS A 269 -4.24 -7.17 22.09
N SER A 270 -4.03 -8.39 22.58
CA SER A 270 -4.79 -8.94 23.71
C SER A 270 -4.34 -8.38 25.07
N ARG A 271 -3.25 -7.61 25.11
CA ARG A 271 -2.60 -7.11 26.35
C ARG A 271 -2.16 -8.23 27.28
N SER A 272 -1.88 -9.42 26.73
CA SER A 272 -1.34 -10.55 27.48
C SER A 272 0.15 -10.32 27.79
N ARG A 273 0.63 -10.87 28.92
CA ARG A 273 2.02 -10.71 29.36
C ARG A 273 2.95 -11.84 28.90
N GLY A 274 2.43 -12.81 28.19
CA GLY A 274 3.17 -13.98 27.73
C GLY A 274 2.27 -15.14 27.40
N TYR A 275 2.88 -16.29 27.20
CA TYR A 275 2.23 -17.55 26.87
C TYR A 275 2.55 -18.62 27.91
N VAL A 276 1.56 -19.47 28.17
CA VAL A 276 1.73 -20.69 28.96
C VAL A 276 1.49 -21.87 28.03
N VAL A 277 2.48 -22.74 27.89
CA VAL A 277 2.41 -23.92 27.03
C VAL A 277 2.42 -25.17 27.87
N SER A 278 1.39 -26.01 27.70
CA SER A 278 1.38 -27.36 28.28
C SER A 278 2.20 -28.31 27.42
N LEU A 279 3.38 -28.71 27.94
CA LEU A 279 4.28 -29.60 27.23
C LEU A 279 3.86 -31.05 27.45
N SER A 280 3.21 -31.63 26.42
CA SER A 280 2.81 -33.05 26.43
C SER A 280 3.92 -34.02 25.98
N GLY A 281 5.05 -33.48 25.45
CA GLY A 281 6.09 -34.25 24.79
C GLY A 281 5.78 -34.58 23.34
N GLY A 282 4.64 -34.10 22.79
CA GLY A 282 4.27 -34.25 21.40
C GLY A 282 4.86 -33.18 20.49
N ALA A 283 4.77 -33.38 19.18
CA ALA A 283 5.32 -32.48 18.15
C ALA A 283 4.70 -31.06 18.24
N ASP A 284 3.38 -30.97 18.40
CA ASP A 284 2.66 -29.69 18.40
C ASP A 284 3.08 -28.78 19.57
N SER A 285 3.12 -29.33 20.78
CA SER A 285 3.52 -28.54 21.96
C SER A 285 4.99 -28.12 21.91
N SER A 286 5.84 -28.96 21.32
CA SER A 286 7.25 -28.65 21.09
C SER A 286 7.42 -27.57 20.03
N ALA A 287 6.71 -27.66 18.90
CA ALA A 287 6.73 -26.68 17.84
C ALA A 287 6.27 -25.29 18.34
N ILE A 288 5.14 -25.22 19.07
CA ILE A 288 4.65 -23.96 19.65
C ILE A 288 5.69 -23.35 20.60
N SER A 289 6.36 -24.18 21.43
CA SER A 289 7.40 -23.69 22.34
C SER A 289 8.59 -23.10 21.58
N CYS A 290 9.00 -23.72 20.46
CA CYS A 290 10.04 -23.19 19.59
C CYS A 290 9.61 -21.87 18.93
N LEU A 291 8.36 -21.76 18.46
CA LEU A 291 7.86 -20.54 17.85
C LEU A 291 7.79 -19.38 18.85
N ILE A 292 7.38 -19.63 20.10
CA ILE A 292 7.42 -18.62 21.16
C ILE A 292 8.86 -18.20 21.48
N TYR A 293 9.81 -19.13 21.49
CA TYR A 293 11.22 -18.80 21.63
C TYR A 293 11.71 -17.91 20.47
N LEU A 294 11.39 -18.28 19.23
CA LEU A 294 11.73 -17.46 18.05
C LEU A 294 11.08 -16.08 18.10
N MET A 295 9.82 -15.98 18.55
CA MET A 295 9.16 -14.69 18.77
C MET A 295 9.97 -13.79 19.71
N THR A 296 10.47 -14.32 20.82
CA THR A 296 11.29 -13.53 21.75
C THR A 296 12.63 -13.13 21.14
N ARG A 297 13.25 -14.02 20.37
CA ARG A 297 14.53 -13.74 19.69
C ARG A 297 14.38 -12.66 18.63
N PHE A 298 13.43 -12.81 17.71
CA PHE A 298 13.21 -11.82 16.66
C PHE A 298 12.79 -10.46 17.21
N GLY A 299 11.98 -10.44 18.30
CA GLY A 299 11.56 -9.19 18.94
C GLY A 299 12.67 -8.46 19.68
N THR A 300 13.74 -9.17 20.11
CA THR A 300 14.90 -8.55 20.77
C THR A 300 15.95 -8.08 19.76
N ASP A 301 16.00 -8.64 18.55
CA ASP A 301 16.97 -8.32 17.51
C ASP A 301 16.57 -7.07 16.70
N GLU A 302 15.35 -6.55 16.87
CA GLU A 302 14.81 -5.32 16.29
C GLU A 302 14.73 -4.14 17.27
#